data_7b9eb745597dbb06c216bfcacc6e0d90
#
_entry.id   7b9eb745597dbb06c216bfcacc6e0d90
#
_cell.length_a   1.000
_cell.length_b   1.000
_cell.length_c   1.000
_cell.angle_alpha   90.00
_cell.angle_beta   90.00
_cell.angle_gamma   90.00
#
_symmetry.space_group_name_H-M   'P 1'
#
loop_
_entity.id
_entity.type
_entity.pdbx_description
1 polymer ?
#
loop_
_entity_poly.entity_id
_entity_poly.type
_entity_poly.pdbx_seq_one_letter_code
_entity_poly.pdbx_strand_id
1 'polypeptide(L)'
;LARPQAISVRLGISAKLDLPQVSELWDGICTAAEEHHISRADLDLVPSRNGLTISIVISGTTSPETAENRKSASSKDLICISGNVGASFLGMSLLEREKRKFEKAGELTGQPDIERYKMLVASYLKPEIDANIVSQLGDSGIIPSYGYLVNRGLADVAKRLQRDSGLGVKLYTDKIPFEGNSFEAGKRLNIDPVSAALNGGDDFKLLYVIPMSAYETFRHDFQTFSIIGHMAKPDVGAVLVTPEGAELPVHAQG
;
A
#
# COMPACT_ATOMS: atom_id res chain seq x y z
N LEU A 1 16.32 1.82 -0.58
CA LEU A 1 16.86 0.49 -0.25
C LEU A 1 17.54 0.50 1.14
N ALA A 2 16.79 0.84 2.19
CA ALA A 2 17.27 0.74 3.57
C ALA A 2 16.87 -0.63 4.15
N ARG A 3 17.71 -1.16 5.07
CA ARG A 3 17.42 -2.36 5.84
C ARG A 3 16.99 -1.95 7.24
N PRO A 4 15.78 -2.30 7.70
CA PRO A 4 15.35 -2.02 9.06
C PRO A 4 16.20 -2.83 10.06
N GLN A 5 16.46 -2.25 11.24
CA GLN A 5 17.28 -2.91 12.27
C GLN A 5 16.58 -2.93 13.63
N ALA A 6 15.84 -1.87 13.96
CA ALA A 6 15.18 -1.77 15.24
C ALA A 6 13.84 -1.05 15.12
N ILE A 7 12.89 -1.48 15.97
CA ILE A 7 11.63 -0.78 16.21
C ILE A 7 11.57 -0.33 17.67
N SER A 8 11.00 0.84 17.90
CA SER A 8 10.61 1.32 19.22
C SER A 8 9.10 1.56 19.19
N VAL A 9 8.38 0.84 20.02
CA VAL A 9 6.92 0.82 20.06
C VAL A 9 6.45 1.47 21.36
N ARG A 10 5.58 2.46 21.24
CA ARG A 10 4.85 3.02 22.38
C ARG A 10 3.37 2.67 22.26
N LEU A 11 2.87 1.96 23.27
CA LEU A 11 1.45 1.60 23.40
C LEU A 11 0.80 2.48 24.46
N GLY A 12 -0.11 3.34 24.04
CA GLY A 12 -1.02 4.05 24.94
C GLY A 12 -2.23 3.17 25.25
N ILE A 13 -2.39 2.77 26.52
CA ILE A 13 -3.38 1.78 26.94
C ILE A 13 -4.38 2.42 27.88
N SER A 14 -5.67 2.23 27.57
CA SER A 14 -6.78 2.62 28.45
C SER A 14 -7.18 1.47 29.36
N ALA A 15 -7.92 1.76 30.42
CA ALA A 15 -8.47 0.77 31.36
C ALA A 15 -9.47 -0.24 30.71
N LYS A 16 -9.76 -0.08 29.41
CA LYS A 16 -10.62 -1.01 28.64
C LYS A 16 -9.86 -2.21 28.09
N LEU A 17 -8.53 -2.17 28.12
CA LEU A 17 -7.66 -3.25 27.64
C LEU A 17 -7.06 -3.96 28.84
N ASP A 18 -7.16 -5.29 28.84
CA ASP A 18 -6.52 -6.14 29.85
C ASP A 18 -5.10 -6.56 29.44
N LEU A 19 -4.37 -7.12 30.37
CA LEU A 19 -2.99 -7.55 30.14
C LEU A 19 -2.87 -8.64 29.05
N PRO A 20 -3.73 -9.66 28.98
CA PRO A 20 -3.71 -10.65 27.89
C PRO A 20 -3.84 -10.01 26.51
N GLN A 21 -4.76 -9.06 26.31
CA GLN A 21 -4.95 -8.35 25.03
C GLN A 21 -3.72 -7.54 24.62
N VAL A 22 -3.06 -6.91 25.60
CA VAL A 22 -1.81 -6.16 25.35
C VAL A 22 -0.66 -7.10 25.00
N SER A 23 -0.58 -8.25 25.65
CA SER A 23 0.43 -9.28 25.33
C SER A 23 0.23 -9.82 23.91
N GLU A 24 -0.99 -10.19 23.56
CA GLU A 24 -1.31 -10.69 22.21
C GLU A 24 -0.99 -9.64 21.11
N LEU A 25 -1.29 -8.37 21.37
CA LEU A 25 -0.92 -7.28 20.47
C LEU A 25 0.62 -7.16 20.31
N TRP A 26 1.34 -7.26 21.41
CA TRP A 26 2.80 -7.21 21.41
C TRP A 26 3.42 -8.39 20.68
N ASP A 27 2.91 -9.60 20.90
CA ASP A 27 3.35 -10.81 20.21
C ASP A 27 3.13 -10.69 18.69
N GLY A 28 2.00 -10.11 18.26
CA GLY A 28 1.74 -9.82 16.86
C GLY A 28 2.74 -8.81 16.26
N ILE A 29 3.11 -7.77 17.00
CA ILE A 29 4.12 -6.79 16.58
C ILE A 29 5.50 -7.45 16.46
N CYS A 30 5.88 -8.30 17.42
CA CYS A 30 7.14 -9.03 17.38
C CYS A 30 7.19 -10.00 16.19
N THR A 31 6.11 -10.74 15.94
CA THR A 31 6.01 -11.64 14.78
C THR A 31 6.22 -10.88 13.46
N ALA A 32 5.56 -9.74 13.29
CA ALA A 32 5.74 -8.90 12.10
C ALA A 32 7.18 -8.35 12.00
N ALA A 33 7.80 -7.99 13.14
CA ALA A 33 9.19 -7.53 13.16
C ALA A 33 10.15 -8.64 12.71
N GLU A 34 9.93 -9.88 13.15
CA GLU A 34 10.72 -11.06 12.73
C GLU A 34 10.55 -11.35 11.24
N GLU A 35 9.32 -11.32 10.70
CA GLU A 35 9.03 -11.48 9.26
C GLU A 35 9.78 -10.45 8.41
N HIS A 36 9.99 -9.25 8.94
CA HIS A 36 10.75 -8.17 8.28
C HIS A 36 12.23 -8.10 8.69
N HIS A 37 12.77 -9.15 9.32
CA HIS A 37 14.17 -9.27 9.74
C HIS A 37 14.64 -8.14 10.67
N ILE A 38 13.74 -7.62 11.50
CA ILE A 38 14.06 -6.61 12.52
C ILE A 38 14.54 -7.32 13.78
N SER A 39 15.79 -7.11 14.15
CA SER A 39 16.45 -7.86 15.23
C SER A 39 16.21 -7.28 16.63
N ARG A 40 15.70 -6.06 16.73
CA ARG A 40 15.49 -5.38 18.01
C ARG A 40 14.13 -4.70 18.06
N ALA A 41 13.39 -4.99 19.13
CA ALA A 41 12.11 -4.36 19.45
C ALA A 41 12.10 -3.87 20.89
N ASP A 42 11.82 -2.59 21.12
CA ASP A 42 11.67 -1.98 22.43
C ASP A 42 10.21 -1.58 22.64
N LEU A 43 9.64 -1.85 23.83
CA LEU A 43 8.27 -1.52 24.20
C LEU A 43 8.22 -0.50 25.34
N ASP A 44 7.44 0.56 25.15
CA ASP A 44 7.08 1.54 26.18
C ASP A 44 5.55 1.57 26.34
N LEU A 45 5.09 1.35 27.58
CA LEU A 45 3.66 1.34 27.92
C LEU A 45 3.29 2.62 28.65
N VAL A 46 2.33 3.37 28.15
CA VAL A 46 1.87 4.61 28.75
C VAL A 46 0.33 4.62 28.91
N PRO A 47 -0.20 5.31 29.94
CA PRO A 47 -1.64 5.45 30.09
C PRO A 47 -2.25 6.25 28.93
N SER A 48 -3.41 5.82 28.44
CA SER A 48 -4.21 6.55 27.43
C SER A 48 -5.64 6.75 27.95
N ARG A 49 -6.19 7.95 27.71
CA ARG A 49 -7.62 8.24 27.99
C ARG A 49 -8.52 7.90 26.83
N ASN A 50 -7.97 7.79 25.62
CA ASN A 50 -8.72 7.67 24.36
C ASN A 50 -8.70 6.26 23.76
N GLY A 51 -8.54 5.21 24.57
CA GLY A 51 -8.46 3.83 24.09
C GLY A 51 -7.02 3.42 23.78
N LEU A 52 -6.84 2.64 22.70
CA LEU A 52 -5.53 2.18 22.25
C LEU A 52 -4.89 3.21 21.31
N THR A 53 -3.64 3.56 21.58
CA THR A 53 -2.80 4.35 20.68
C THR A 53 -1.49 3.59 20.44
N ILE A 54 -1.13 3.40 19.18
CA ILE A 54 0.10 2.71 18.78
C ILE A 54 0.99 3.70 18.04
N SER A 55 2.22 3.89 18.51
CA SER A 55 3.25 4.66 17.82
C SER A 55 4.46 3.77 17.60
N ILE A 56 4.90 3.64 16.35
CA ILE A 56 6.06 2.83 15.98
C ILE A 56 7.08 3.71 15.27
N VAL A 57 8.31 3.67 15.77
CA VAL A 57 9.47 4.29 15.13
C VAL A 57 10.39 3.18 14.66
N ILE A 58 10.77 3.22 13.38
CA ILE A 58 11.68 2.24 12.78
C ILE A 58 12.99 2.95 12.45
N SER A 59 14.10 2.35 12.87
CA SER A 59 15.45 2.75 12.48
C SER A 59 16.13 1.67 11.66
N GLY A 60 17.00 2.08 10.76
CA GLY A 60 17.72 1.15 9.88
C GLY A 60 18.89 1.83 9.18
N THR A 61 19.57 1.07 8.36
CA THR A 61 20.75 1.53 7.61
C THR A 61 20.58 1.32 6.12
N THR A 62 21.24 2.17 5.34
CA THR A 62 21.43 1.98 3.91
C THR A 62 22.93 2.05 3.59
N SER A 63 23.36 1.44 2.48
CA SER A 63 24.75 1.58 2.07
C SER A 63 25.03 3.00 1.56
N PRO A 64 26.24 3.56 1.79
CA PRO A 64 26.65 4.83 1.20
C PRO A 64 26.49 4.83 -0.33
N GLU A 65 26.86 3.73 -0.96
CA GLU A 65 26.74 3.54 -2.41
C GLU A 65 25.28 3.69 -2.90
N THR A 66 24.32 3.10 -2.20
CA THR A 66 22.89 3.26 -2.53
C THR A 66 22.44 4.71 -2.40
N ALA A 67 22.88 5.39 -1.35
CA ALA A 67 22.52 6.77 -1.10
C ALA A 67 23.10 7.72 -2.16
N GLU A 68 24.36 7.51 -2.55
CA GLU A 68 25.09 8.33 -3.53
C GLU A 68 24.63 8.07 -4.98
N ASN A 69 24.28 6.82 -5.32
CA ASN A 69 23.88 6.43 -6.67
C ASN A 69 22.38 6.66 -6.95
N ARG A 70 21.61 7.12 -5.98
CA ARG A 70 20.23 7.48 -6.19
C ARG A 70 20.11 8.69 -7.13
N LYS A 71 19.56 8.46 -8.33
CA LYS A 71 19.34 9.49 -9.33
C LYS A 71 17.94 10.11 -9.17
N SER A 72 17.80 11.37 -9.55
CA SER A 72 16.50 11.99 -9.73
C SER A 72 15.73 11.30 -10.87
N ALA A 73 14.41 11.25 -10.75
CA ALA A 73 13.58 10.71 -11.83
C ALA A 73 13.70 11.57 -13.10
N SER A 74 13.52 10.92 -14.23
CA SER A 74 13.50 11.54 -15.55
C SER A 74 12.15 11.28 -16.25
N SER A 75 11.80 12.13 -17.21
CA SER A 75 10.64 11.84 -18.08
C SER A 75 10.84 10.49 -18.78
N LYS A 76 9.77 9.68 -18.82
CA LYS A 76 9.69 8.29 -19.30
C LYS A 76 10.15 7.22 -18.31
N ASP A 77 10.68 7.58 -17.14
CA ASP A 77 10.92 6.57 -16.09
C ASP A 77 9.60 5.89 -15.71
N LEU A 78 9.69 4.60 -15.40
CA LEU A 78 8.53 3.75 -15.22
C LEU A 78 7.97 3.85 -13.81
N ILE A 79 6.65 3.84 -13.69
CA ILE A 79 5.95 3.76 -12.42
C ILE A 79 5.42 2.33 -12.26
N CYS A 80 5.92 1.63 -11.26
CA CYS A 80 5.66 0.22 -11.01
C CYS A 80 5.03 0.01 -9.65
N ILE A 81 4.15 -0.99 -9.50
CA ILE A 81 3.47 -1.33 -8.24
C ILE A 81 3.56 -2.83 -7.94
N SER A 82 3.68 -3.17 -6.66
CA SER A 82 3.94 -4.54 -6.17
C SER A 82 2.68 -5.40 -5.97
N GLY A 83 1.57 -5.09 -6.57
CA GLY A 83 0.36 -5.91 -6.44
C GLY A 83 -0.93 -5.14 -6.64
N ASN A 84 -2.06 -5.78 -6.34
CA ASN A 84 -3.40 -5.27 -6.57
C ASN A 84 -3.75 -4.10 -5.66
N VAL A 85 -4.52 -3.14 -6.18
CA VAL A 85 -4.98 -1.96 -5.44
C VAL A 85 -6.49 -1.82 -5.46
N GLY A 86 -7.04 -1.08 -4.48
CA GLY A 86 -8.48 -0.94 -4.25
C GLY A 86 -9.12 -2.16 -3.60
N ALA A 87 -8.37 -3.26 -3.43
CA ALA A 87 -8.87 -4.50 -2.86
C ALA A 87 -9.21 -4.35 -1.38
N SER A 88 -8.38 -3.66 -0.61
CA SER A 88 -8.61 -3.41 0.82
C SER A 88 -9.89 -2.61 1.06
N PHE A 89 -10.08 -1.53 0.32
CA PHE A 89 -11.28 -0.70 0.45
C PHE A 89 -12.57 -1.45 0.09
N LEU A 90 -12.54 -2.27 -0.97
CA LEU A 90 -13.67 -3.13 -1.33
C LEU A 90 -13.93 -4.20 -0.27
N GLY A 91 -12.89 -4.81 0.29
CA GLY A 91 -12.98 -5.78 1.38
C GLY A 91 -13.61 -5.19 2.64
N MET A 92 -13.15 -4.02 3.07
CA MET A 92 -13.75 -3.26 4.18
C MET A 92 -15.22 -2.96 3.92
N SER A 93 -15.55 -2.48 2.72
CA SER A 93 -16.92 -2.11 2.34
C SER A 93 -17.86 -3.32 2.33
N LEU A 94 -17.37 -4.51 1.96
CA LEU A 94 -18.12 -5.77 2.06
C LEU A 94 -18.41 -6.13 3.51
N LEU A 95 -17.41 -6.05 4.41
CA LEU A 95 -17.58 -6.32 5.84
C LEU A 95 -18.54 -5.34 6.49
N GLU A 96 -18.44 -4.05 6.20
CA GLU A 96 -19.38 -3.04 6.71
C GLU A 96 -20.80 -3.29 6.23
N ARG A 97 -20.99 -3.70 4.98
CA ARG A 97 -22.31 -4.05 4.47
C ARG A 97 -22.91 -5.23 5.22
N GLU A 98 -22.14 -6.29 5.47
CA GLU A 98 -22.62 -7.47 6.21
C GLU A 98 -22.91 -7.10 7.68
N LYS A 99 -22.05 -6.27 8.31
CA LYS A 99 -22.31 -5.73 9.65
C LYS A 99 -23.64 -4.97 9.72
N ARG A 100 -23.92 -4.09 8.77
CA ARG A 100 -25.18 -3.33 8.72
C ARG A 100 -26.41 -4.23 8.52
N LYS A 101 -26.29 -5.33 7.77
CA LYS A 101 -27.37 -6.33 7.66
C LYS A 101 -27.63 -7.02 8.98
N PHE A 102 -26.58 -7.46 9.67
CA PHE A 102 -26.68 -8.08 11.00
C PHE A 102 -27.35 -7.15 12.02
N GLU A 103 -26.92 -5.89 12.10
CA GLU A 103 -27.49 -4.89 13.01
C GLU A 103 -29.00 -4.64 12.75
N LYS A 104 -29.45 -4.72 11.49
CA LYS A 104 -30.85 -4.53 11.11
C LYS A 104 -31.71 -5.78 11.35
N ALA A 105 -31.16 -6.95 11.17
CA ALA A 105 -31.91 -8.21 11.25
C ALA A 105 -32.00 -8.77 12.68
N GLY A 106 -31.16 -8.29 13.61
CA GLY A 106 -31.09 -8.79 15.01
C GLY A 106 -30.57 -10.22 15.16
N GLU A 107 -30.45 -10.95 14.06
CA GLU A 107 -29.89 -12.31 13.97
C GLU A 107 -29.15 -12.50 12.66
N LEU A 108 -28.16 -13.40 12.65
CA LEU A 108 -27.49 -13.85 11.43
C LEU A 108 -28.48 -14.66 10.57
N THR A 109 -29.18 -14.01 9.68
CA THR A 109 -30.00 -14.67 8.67
C THR A 109 -29.12 -15.18 7.52
N GLY A 110 -28.46 -16.33 7.71
CA GLY A 110 -27.58 -16.96 6.74
C GLY A 110 -26.08 -16.66 6.93
N GLN A 111 -25.25 -17.52 6.34
CA GLN A 111 -23.82 -17.24 6.28
C GLN A 111 -23.57 -15.97 5.45
N PRO A 112 -22.69 -15.06 5.91
CA PRO A 112 -22.26 -13.93 5.11
C PRO A 112 -21.68 -14.44 3.80
N ASP A 113 -22.11 -13.88 2.67
CA ASP A 113 -21.58 -14.23 1.34
C ASP A 113 -20.19 -13.57 1.14
N ILE A 114 -19.26 -13.89 2.06
CA ILE A 114 -17.90 -13.36 2.14
C ILE A 114 -16.92 -14.33 1.46
N GLU A 115 -17.21 -15.63 1.47
CA GLU A 115 -16.29 -16.66 0.96
C GLU A 115 -15.89 -16.41 -0.50
N ARG A 116 -16.82 -15.96 -1.31
CA ARG A 116 -16.55 -15.56 -2.70
C ARG A 116 -15.57 -14.41 -2.84
N TYR A 117 -15.50 -13.54 -1.83
CA TYR A 117 -14.68 -12.33 -1.81
C TYR A 117 -13.53 -12.42 -0.79
N LYS A 118 -13.17 -13.64 -0.38
CA LYS A 118 -12.15 -13.86 0.66
C LYS A 118 -10.84 -13.13 0.43
N MET A 119 -10.39 -13.00 -0.83
CA MET A 119 -9.15 -12.29 -1.15
C MET A 119 -9.27 -10.78 -0.91
N LEU A 120 -10.41 -10.18 -1.25
CA LEU A 120 -10.67 -8.76 -0.95
C LEU A 120 -10.74 -8.51 0.55
N VAL A 121 -11.43 -9.39 1.28
CA VAL A 121 -11.54 -9.30 2.75
C VAL A 121 -10.18 -9.52 3.41
N ALA A 122 -9.38 -10.47 2.93
CA ALA A 122 -8.03 -10.70 3.42
C ALA A 122 -7.12 -9.49 3.18
N SER A 123 -7.24 -8.82 2.03
CA SER A 123 -6.47 -7.60 1.73
C SER A 123 -6.70 -6.48 2.74
N TYR A 124 -7.90 -6.40 3.34
CA TYR A 124 -8.20 -5.44 4.40
C TYR A 124 -7.74 -5.93 5.78
N LEU A 125 -8.07 -7.18 6.14
CA LEU A 125 -7.82 -7.70 7.49
C LEU A 125 -6.34 -8.04 7.75
N LYS A 126 -5.63 -8.46 6.69
CA LYS A 126 -4.22 -8.87 6.77
C LYS A 126 -3.48 -8.42 5.50
N PRO A 127 -3.20 -7.10 5.35
CA PRO A 127 -2.44 -6.61 4.22
C PRO A 127 -1.02 -7.20 4.24
N GLU A 128 -0.58 -7.73 3.11
CA GLU A 128 0.75 -8.33 2.95
C GLU A 128 1.70 -7.38 2.24
N ILE A 129 2.88 -7.19 2.83
CA ILE A 129 4.02 -6.50 2.23
C ILE A 129 5.13 -7.52 2.11
N ASP A 130 5.61 -7.76 0.88
CA ASP A 130 6.73 -8.66 0.66
C ASP A 130 8.02 -8.05 1.23
N ALA A 131 8.53 -8.66 2.31
CA ALA A 131 9.74 -8.23 3.00
C ALA A 131 11.00 -8.32 2.10
N ASN A 132 10.98 -9.18 1.07
CA ASN A 132 12.14 -9.45 0.21
C ASN A 132 12.29 -8.46 -0.94
N ILE A 133 11.28 -7.65 -1.26
CA ILE A 133 11.31 -6.73 -2.41
C ILE A 133 12.53 -5.79 -2.36
N VAL A 134 12.83 -5.24 -1.18
CA VAL A 134 13.96 -4.31 -1.02
C VAL A 134 15.30 -5.01 -1.26
N SER A 135 15.46 -6.24 -0.78
CA SER A 135 16.66 -7.05 -1.01
C SER A 135 16.81 -7.41 -2.49
N GLN A 136 15.74 -7.85 -3.13
CA GLN A 136 15.72 -8.21 -4.56
C GLN A 136 16.10 -7.01 -5.45
N LEU A 137 15.57 -5.81 -5.15
CA LEU A 137 15.98 -4.59 -5.87
C LEU A 137 17.47 -4.28 -5.68
N GLY A 138 17.98 -4.44 -4.46
CA GLY A 138 19.41 -4.26 -4.17
C GLY A 138 20.29 -5.25 -4.92
N ASP A 139 19.93 -6.53 -4.91
CA ASP A 139 20.68 -7.61 -5.56
C ASP A 139 20.68 -7.48 -7.10
N SER A 140 19.60 -6.95 -7.69
CA SER A 140 19.52 -6.67 -9.13
C SER A 140 20.25 -5.39 -9.55
N GLY A 141 20.81 -4.62 -8.60
CA GLY A 141 21.46 -3.33 -8.86
C GLY A 141 20.49 -2.22 -9.27
N ILE A 142 19.18 -2.42 -9.13
CA ILE A 142 18.16 -1.41 -9.45
C ILE A 142 17.94 -0.50 -8.25
N ILE A 143 18.28 0.79 -8.41
CA ILE A 143 18.01 1.81 -7.39
C ILE A 143 16.85 2.68 -7.87
N PRO A 144 15.64 2.53 -7.27
CA PRO A 144 14.51 3.37 -7.62
C PRO A 144 14.79 4.85 -7.32
N SER A 145 14.37 5.74 -8.22
CA SER A 145 14.44 7.19 -7.98
C SER A 145 13.53 7.63 -6.85
N TYR A 146 12.34 7.04 -6.77
CA TYR A 146 11.34 7.24 -5.72
C TYR A 146 10.71 5.93 -5.29
N GLY A 147 10.28 5.85 -4.04
CA GLY A 147 9.51 4.75 -3.48
C GLY A 147 8.45 5.26 -2.52
N TYR A 148 7.23 4.75 -2.64
CA TYR A 148 6.10 5.12 -1.79
C TYR A 148 5.32 3.89 -1.34
N LEU A 149 4.79 3.97 -0.13
CA LEU A 149 3.76 3.05 0.34
C LEU A 149 2.39 3.59 -0.08
N VAL A 150 1.59 2.77 -0.76
CA VAL A 150 0.22 3.11 -1.19
C VAL A 150 -0.73 2.80 -0.04
N ASN A 151 -0.89 3.76 0.85
CA ASN A 151 -1.77 3.69 2.03
C ASN A 151 -2.98 4.63 1.96
N ARG A 152 -3.01 5.57 1.00
CA ARG A 152 -4.13 6.48 0.76
C ARG A 152 -4.65 6.42 -0.67
N GLY A 153 -4.34 5.34 -1.37
CA GLY A 153 -4.66 5.13 -2.77
C GLY A 153 -3.65 5.77 -3.73
N LEU A 154 -3.81 5.43 -5.02
CA LEU A 154 -2.87 5.85 -6.07
C LEU A 154 -2.90 7.37 -6.33
N ALA A 155 -4.04 8.03 -6.09
CA ALA A 155 -4.17 9.47 -6.31
C ALA A 155 -3.26 10.27 -5.36
N ASP A 156 -3.19 9.91 -4.08
CA ASP A 156 -2.28 10.52 -3.11
C ASP A 156 -0.83 10.34 -3.54
N VAL A 157 -0.45 9.11 -3.90
CA VAL A 157 0.93 8.81 -4.32
C VAL A 157 1.29 9.56 -5.60
N ALA A 158 0.39 9.64 -6.59
CA ALA A 158 0.63 10.38 -7.83
C ALA A 158 0.86 11.88 -7.56
N LYS A 159 0.09 12.48 -6.65
CA LYS A 159 0.26 13.89 -6.25
C LYS A 159 1.56 14.11 -5.46
N ARG A 160 1.90 13.21 -4.56
CA ARG A 160 3.17 13.27 -3.83
C ARG A 160 4.35 13.14 -4.78
N LEU A 161 4.30 12.19 -5.69
CA LEU A 161 5.34 11.96 -6.69
C LEU A 161 5.53 13.17 -7.61
N GLN A 162 4.42 13.78 -8.08
CA GLN A 162 4.44 15.02 -8.85
C GLN A 162 5.14 16.14 -8.08
N ARG A 163 4.74 16.36 -6.82
CA ARG A 163 5.31 17.40 -5.96
C ARG A 163 6.80 17.18 -5.69
N ASP A 164 7.17 15.95 -5.32
CA ASP A 164 8.51 15.62 -4.84
C ASP A 164 9.53 15.55 -5.98
N SER A 165 9.08 15.17 -7.19
CA SER A 165 9.94 15.09 -8.38
C SER A 165 9.97 16.37 -9.23
N GLY A 166 8.94 17.20 -9.13
CA GLY A 166 8.73 18.33 -10.04
C GLY A 166 8.33 17.90 -11.47
N LEU A 167 8.07 16.61 -11.71
CA LEU A 167 7.69 16.05 -13.01
C LEU A 167 6.18 15.75 -13.05
N GLY A 168 5.65 15.55 -14.26
CA GLY A 168 4.31 15.02 -14.46
C GLY A 168 4.25 13.51 -14.20
N VAL A 169 3.05 13.02 -13.91
CA VAL A 169 2.76 11.61 -13.63
C VAL A 169 1.61 11.16 -14.52
N LYS A 170 1.80 10.12 -15.31
CA LYS A 170 0.74 9.45 -16.09
C LYS A 170 0.51 8.05 -15.55
N LEU A 171 -0.70 7.79 -15.08
CA LEU A 171 -1.17 6.45 -14.71
C LEU A 171 -2.15 5.96 -15.76
N TYR A 172 -2.09 4.69 -16.15
CA TYR A 172 -2.96 4.10 -17.17
C TYR A 172 -4.01 3.22 -16.50
N THR A 173 -5.28 3.51 -16.72
CA THR A 173 -6.41 2.79 -16.11
C THR A 173 -6.38 1.29 -16.42
N ASP A 174 -6.04 0.93 -17.66
CA ASP A 174 -5.97 -0.46 -18.14
C ASP A 174 -4.74 -1.22 -17.64
N LYS A 175 -3.79 -0.53 -16.98
CA LYS A 175 -2.58 -1.11 -16.38
C LYS A 175 -2.65 -1.23 -14.86
N ILE A 176 -3.66 -0.66 -14.23
CA ILE A 176 -3.86 -0.80 -12.78
C ILE A 176 -4.24 -2.25 -12.48
N PRO A 177 -3.47 -2.95 -11.63
CA PRO A 177 -3.79 -4.32 -11.25
C PRO A 177 -4.92 -4.36 -10.22
N PHE A 178 -5.94 -5.17 -10.49
CA PHE A 178 -7.08 -5.42 -9.62
C PHE A 178 -7.12 -6.88 -9.18
N GLU A 179 -7.61 -7.12 -7.96
CA GLU A 179 -7.97 -8.48 -7.53
C GLU A 179 -9.14 -9.00 -8.37
N GLY A 180 -9.13 -10.29 -8.68
CA GLY A 180 -10.04 -10.89 -9.66
C GLY A 180 -11.53 -10.60 -9.47
N ASN A 181 -11.99 -10.48 -8.22
CA ASN A 181 -13.39 -10.20 -7.89
C ASN A 181 -13.71 -8.72 -7.66
N SER A 182 -12.77 -7.80 -7.91
CA SER A 182 -12.94 -6.36 -7.62
C SER A 182 -14.11 -5.75 -8.40
N PHE A 183 -14.25 -6.05 -9.68
CA PHE A 183 -15.33 -5.49 -10.51
C PHE A 183 -16.72 -6.03 -10.13
N GLU A 184 -16.80 -7.30 -9.76
CA GLU A 184 -18.04 -7.89 -9.29
C GLU A 184 -18.45 -7.32 -7.92
N ALA A 185 -17.49 -7.23 -6.98
CA ALA A 185 -17.70 -6.61 -5.68
C ALA A 185 -18.10 -5.14 -5.83
N GLY A 186 -17.42 -4.41 -6.71
CA GLY A 186 -17.74 -3.01 -7.03
C GLY A 186 -19.18 -2.84 -7.51
N LYS A 187 -19.63 -3.67 -8.45
CA LYS A 187 -21.02 -3.68 -8.93
C LYS A 187 -22.02 -3.96 -7.79
N ARG A 188 -21.72 -4.92 -6.92
CA ARG A 188 -22.56 -5.29 -5.78
C ARG A 188 -22.65 -4.17 -4.73
N LEU A 189 -21.57 -3.42 -4.55
CA LEU A 189 -21.47 -2.32 -3.58
C LEU A 189 -21.87 -0.96 -4.16
N ASN A 190 -22.04 -0.86 -5.48
CA ASN A 190 -22.17 0.40 -6.20
C ASN A 190 -20.94 1.31 -6.01
N ILE A 191 -19.75 0.69 -6.07
CA ILE A 191 -18.45 1.36 -5.97
C ILE A 191 -17.68 1.06 -7.25
N ASP A 192 -17.17 2.10 -7.90
CA ASP A 192 -16.27 1.92 -9.04
C ASP A 192 -14.88 1.44 -8.56
N PRO A 193 -14.37 0.28 -9.03
CA PRO A 193 -13.07 -0.25 -8.61
C PRO A 193 -11.90 0.68 -8.93
N VAL A 194 -11.96 1.46 -10.00
CA VAL A 194 -10.93 2.44 -10.33
C VAL A 194 -10.91 3.55 -9.29
N SER A 195 -12.08 4.04 -8.88
CA SER A 195 -12.20 5.01 -7.79
C SER A 195 -11.70 4.44 -6.45
N ALA A 196 -11.97 3.15 -6.18
CA ALA A 196 -11.44 2.47 -5.00
C ALA A 196 -9.90 2.39 -5.03
N ALA A 197 -9.29 2.08 -6.17
CA ALA A 197 -7.83 2.05 -6.33
C ALA A 197 -7.18 3.44 -6.18
N LEU A 198 -7.86 4.47 -6.69
CA LEU A 198 -7.35 5.85 -6.63
C LEU A 198 -7.45 6.45 -5.22
N ASN A 199 -8.54 6.21 -4.49
CA ASN A 199 -8.87 6.94 -3.26
C ASN A 199 -9.27 6.05 -2.06
N GLY A 200 -9.30 4.73 -2.22
CA GLY A 200 -9.76 3.81 -1.17
C GLY A 200 -8.79 3.68 0.00
N GLY A 201 -7.53 3.56 -0.30
CA GLY A 201 -6.46 3.40 0.69
C GLY A 201 -6.31 2.00 1.28
N ASP A 202 -5.39 1.90 2.23
CA ASP A 202 -5.05 0.70 3.03
C ASP A 202 -4.62 -0.56 2.23
N ASP A 203 -4.19 -0.39 0.98
CA ASP A 203 -3.66 -1.50 0.17
C ASP A 203 -2.23 -1.87 0.58
N PHE A 204 -1.47 -0.94 1.17
CA PHE A 204 -0.08 -1.12 1.62
C PHE A 204 0.86 -1.73 0.58
N LYS A 205 0.62 -1.44 -0.71
CA LYS A 205 1.49 -1.87 -1.79
C LYS A 205 2.64 -0.89 -2.00
N LEU A 206 3.77 -1.40 -2.49
CA LEU A 206 4.95 -0.58 -2.77
C LEU A 206 4.89 -0.07 -4.22
N LEU A 207 5.03 1.24 -4.38
CA LEU A 207 5.16 1.88 -5.68
C LEU A 207 6.57 2.43 -5.83
N TYR A 208 7.22 2.10 -6.94
CA TYR A 208 8.56 2.57 -7.28
C TYR A 208 8.60 3.28 -8.61
N VAL A 209 9.50 4.28 -8.70
CA VAL A 209 9.91 4.87 -9.98
C VAL A 209 11.22 4.27 -10.39
N ILE A 210 11.20 3.50 -11.49
CA ILE A 210 12.34 2.75 -12.03
C ILE A 210 12.87 3.46 -13.26
N PRO A 211 14.20 3.71 -13.35
CA PRO A 211 14.78 4.28 -14.54
C PRO A 211 14.45 3.46 -15.79
N MET A 212 14.10 4.13 -16.90
CA MET A 212 13.79 3.43 -18.17
C MET A 212 14.93 2.53 -18.64
N SER A 213 16.17 2.87 -18.32
CA SER A 213 17.35 2.05 -18.64
C SER A 213 17.38 0.69 -17.93
N ALA A 214 16.65 0.54 -16.82
CA ALA A 214 16.53 -0.71 -16.06
C ALA A 214 15.35 -1.58 -16.49
N TYR A 215 14.60 -1.19 -17.53
CA TYR A 215 13.35 -1.85 -17.94
C TYR A 215 13.49 -3.35 -18.19
N GLU A 216 14.51 -3.76 -18.98
CA GLU A 216 14.68 -5.18 -19.34
C GLU A 216 15.02 -6.05 -18.12
N THR A 217 15.94 -5.59 -17.26
CA THR A 217 16.27 -6.28 -16.01
C THR A 217 15.05 -6.33 -15.09
N PHE A 218 14.35 -5.21 -14.91
CA PHE A 218 13.18 -5.13 -14.07
C PHE A 218 12.05 -6.06 -14.54
N ARG A 219 11.76 -6.08 -15.83
CA ARG A 219 10.75 -6.96 -16.42
C ARG A 219 11.08 -8.45 -16.25
N HIS A 220 12.36 -8.82 -16.31
CA HIS A 220 12.78 -10.20 -16.14
C HIS A 220 12.71 -10.65 -14.67
N ASP A 221 13.20 -9.83 -13.75
CA ASP A 221 13.41 -10.21 -12.35
C ASP A 221 12.20 -9.93 -11.44
N PHE A 222 11.33 -9.01 -11.85
CA PHE A 222 10.20 -8.53 -11.03
C PHE A 222 8.84 -8.76 -11.69
N GLN A 223 8.51 -10.02 -11.96
CA GLN A 223 7.23 -10.38 -12.60
C GLN A 223 5.99 -10.11 -11.72
N THR A 224 6.17 -9.96 -10.41
CA THR A 224 5.10 -9.61 -9.46
C THR A 224 4.73 -8.13 -9.49
N PHE A 225 5.55 -7.29 -10.11
CA PHE A 225 5.26 -5.88 -10.29
C PHE A 225 4.53 -5.61 -11.61
N SER A 226 3.55 -4.71 -11.53
CA SER A 226 2.87 -4.16 -12.70
C SER A 226 3.40 -2.77 -13.02
N ILE A 227 3.76 -2.53 -14.29
CA ILE A 227 4.05 -1.18 -14.78
C ILE A 227 2.72 -0.49 -15.04
N ILE A 228 2.37 0.49 -14.22
CA ILE A 228 1.06 1.16 -14.24
C ILE A 228 1.11 2.56 -14.86
N GLY A 229 2.30 3.06 -15.16
CA GLY A 229 2.46 4.41 -15.69
C GLY A 229 3.90 4.79 -15.96
N HIS A 230 4.09 6.08 -16.20
CA HIS A 230 5.43 6.67 -16.37
C HIS A 230 5.49 8.13 -15.92
N MET A 231 6.70 8.60 -15.68
CA MET A 231 6.97 10.00 -15.41
C MET A 231 6.86 10.82 -16.70
N ALA A 232 6.18 11.95 -16.65
CA ALA A 232 5.94 12.82 -17.78
C ALA A 232 6.63 14.19 -17.60
N LYS A 233 6.51 15.06 -18.58
CA LYS A 233 6.98 16.44 -18.45
C LYS A 233 6.18 17.21 -17.38
N PRO A 234 6.77 18.24 -16.74
CA PRO A 234 6.12 18.98 -15.64
C PRO A 234 4.74 19.57 -15.98
N ASP A 235 4.56 20.02 -17.22
CA ASP A 235 3.34 20.64 -17.72
C ASP A 235 2.12 19.71 -17.78
N VAL A 236 2.36 18.40 -17.78
CA VAL A 236 1.29 17.39 -17.79
C VAL A 236 0.54 17.31 -16.44
N GLY A 237 1.21 17.58 -15.33
CA GLY A 237 0.62 17.37 -14.01
C GLY A 237 0.49 15.88 -13.65
N ALA A 238 -0.44 15.54 -12.74
CA ALA A 238 -0.78 14.15 -12.43
C ALA A 238 -2.10 13.80 -13.11
N VAL A 239 -2.07 12.84 -14.04
CA VAL A 239 -3.21 12.44 -14.85
C VAL A 239 -3.42 10.93 -14.88
N LEU A 240 -4.68 10.54 -14.99
CA LEU A 240 -5.12 9.19 -15.28
C LEU A 240 -5.47 9.13 -16.78
N VAL A 241 -4.86 8.20 -17.50
CA VAL A 241 -5.09 8.01 -18.94
C VAL A 241 -6.08 6.86 -19.11
N THR A 242 -7.22 7.15 -19.77
CA THR A 242 -8.23 6.13 -20.07
C THR A 242 -7.81 5.26 -21.26
N PRO A 243 -8.45 4.08 -21.48
CA PRO A 243 -8.17 3.24 -22.65
C PRO A 243 -8.36 3.96 -23.99
N GLU A 244 -9.24 4.96 -24.05
CA GLU A 244 -9.50 5.79 -25.21
C GLU A 244 -8.46 6.90 -25.39
N GLY A 245 -7.50 7.03 -24.46
CA GLY A 245 -6.44 8.03 -24.50
C GLY A 245 -6.80 9.39 -23.90
N ALA A 246 -7.96 9.52 -23.23
CA ALA A 246 -8.31 10.76 -22.54
C ALA A 246 -7.47 10.91 -21.25
N GLU A 247 -6.96 12.11 -21.00
CA GLU A 247 -6.19 12.47 -19.81
C GLU A 247 -7.09 13.19 -18.81
N LEU A 248 -7.35 12.53 -17.68
CA LEU A 248 -8.17 13.06 -16.60
C LEU A 248 -7.28 13.50 -15.44
N PRO A 249 -7.40 14.74 -14.92
CA PRO A 249 -6.65 15.15 -13.74
C PRO A 249 -6.91 14.23 -12.55
N VAL A 250 -5.86 13.79 -11.87
CA VAL A 250 -5.97 13.01 -10.65
C VAL A 250 -6.32 13.92 -9.48
N HIS A 251 -7.39 13.59 -8.76
CA HIS A 251 -7.81 14.28 -7.54
C HIS A 251 -7.64 13.34 -6.34
N ALA A 252 -6.73 13.67 -5.43
CA ALA A 252 -6.63 12.99 -4.15
C ALA A 252 -7.72 13.54 -3.21
N GLN A 253 -8.45 12.66 -2.55
CA GLN A 253 -9.29 13.07 -1.43
C GLN A 253 -8.38 13.41 -0.25
N GLY A 254 -8.53 14.63 0.29
CA GLY A 254 -7.75 15.13 1.43
C GLY A 254 -8.15 14.50 2.74
#